data_45ba576ef2dbb1ba02fe2dd4cbf9825c
#
_entry.id   45ba576ef2dbb1ba02fe2dd4cbf9825c
#
_cell.length_a   1.000
_cell.length_b   1.000
_cell.length_c   1.000
_cell.angle_alpha   90.00
_cell.angle_beta   90.00
_cell.angle_gamma   90.00
#
_symmetry.space_group_name_H-M   'P 1'
#
loop_
_entity.id
_entity.type
_entity.pdbx_description
1 polymer ?
#
loop_
_entity_poly.entity_id
_entity_poly.type
_entity_poly.pdbx_seq_one_letter_code
_entity_poly.pdbx_strand_id
1 'polypeptide(L)'
;MAAQSRYPVTRLVQIPSKGNKYYVQVTKPPEVFAITGGNRTERRSTGSEDKRHAERLWRSIEQEIYADWDRLLARDPFLELLEQHWKPDPVHGLGPAEFIEKWDGGRVLACVRVCMAPDGWNMGLANELFRYLDYHEALDFRSQITPASNPYPEAMQNEAAQKVSDLIDKLDGFTAKPKKSETKTSEVIVNRSGCPTILEVLPEYLRDRSWSKVTKKEHAYAGSYIKSCVKIIGDKPLDQIIQRDAKIIMETLAEDGLSNSTIKNYKRHISRLLGWAVINCVNDRVSPAKPYISYNPFLGISASSYGDSKRSWQALGVDQLHKLFELPKPEDHQLLLSILITTGMRLDEAALLDWSQFKIDRNGLRYFDLSLGAIVKNDKFSARTVAIPDCLALPSKGEGRLFDYPVDADGKSSKFASRAVSQYFRAIRYDESDDRKVCHSLRHNLAGLIANLTDPVPPSEHMDWVTGHGMEGTKTQSERTKTYGQDIDVRLKYDIVNRVKHPWLNST
;
A
#
# COMPACT_ATOMS: atom_id res chain seq x y z
N MET A 1 -15.97 -15.03 36.51
CA MET A 1 -15.17 -14.96 35.24
C MET A 1 -14.39 -13.67 35.31
N ALA A 2 -13.07 -13.72 35.36
CA ALA A 2 -12.25 -12.51 35.32
C ALA A 2 -12.40 -11.87 33.94
N ALA A 3 -12.78 -10.58 33.92
CA ALA A 3 -12.84 -9.82 32.69
C ALA A 3 -11.46 -9.87 31.99
N GLN A 4 -11.44 -10.34 30.75
CA GLN A 4 -10.23 -10.33 29.94
C GLN A 4 -9.74 -8.88 29.83
N SER A 5 -8.51 -8.61 30.30
CA SER A 5 -7.91 -7.28 30.21
C SER A 5 -7.85 -6.84 28.76
N ARG A 6 -8.26 -5.59 28.48
CA ARG A 6 -8.17 -4.94 27.18
C ARG A 6 -6.73 -4.88 26.66
N TYR A 7 -5.77 -4.96 27.54
CA TYR A 7 -4.35 -4.74 27.26
C TYR A 7 -3.52 -6.03 27.35
N PRO A 8 -2.33 -6.08 26.70
CA PRO A 8 -1.42 -7.21 26.78
C PRO A 8 -1.00 -7.51 28.21
N VAL A 9 -0.79 -8.79 28.51
CA VAL A 9 -0.37 -9.26 29.83
C VAL A 9 1.01 -8.71 30.18
N THR A 10 1.13 -8.18 31.41
CA THR A 10 2.40 -7.74 31.97
C THR A 10 3.23 -8.93 32.48
N ARG A 11 4.53 -8.74 32.62
CA ARG A 11 5.45 -9.69 33.23
C ARG A 11 6.45 -9.00 34.15
N LEU A 12 6.85 -9.70 35.23
CA LEU A 12 7.88 -9.24 36.13
C LEU A 12 9.25 -9.65 35.59
N VAL A 13 10.16 -8.68 35.39
CA VAL A 13 11.50 -8.92 34.87
C VAL A 13 12.55 -8.28 35.80
N GLN A 14 13.67 -8.95 35.99
CA GLN A 14 14.82 -8.38 36.71
C GLN A 14 15.83 -7.84 35.68
N ILE A 15 16.35 -6.65 35.90
CA ILE A 15 17.31 -6.03 34.98
C ILE A 15 18.64 -5.82 35.71
N PRO A 16 19.63 -6.70 35.48
CA PRO A 16 20.94 -6.64 36.20
C PRO A 16 21.66 -5.32 35.99
N SER A 17 21.62 -4.75 34.78
CA SER A 17 22.26 -3.47 34.45
C SER A 17 21.65 -2.25 35.17
N LYS A 18 20.51 -2.43 35.86
CA LYS A 18 19.81 -1.38 36.62
C LYS A 18 19.71 -1.71 38.14
N GLY A 19 20.73 -2.35 38.68
CA GLY A 19 20.84 -2.60 40.13
C GLY A 19 19.95 -3.76 40.60
N ASN A 20 19.79 -4.82 39.83
CA ASN A 20 19.04 -6.04 40.17
C ASN A 20 17.57 -5.84 40.59
N LYS A 21 16.99 -4.66 40.35
CA LYS A 21 15.60 -4.35 40.68
C LYS A 21 14.65 -5.05 39.74
N TYR A 22 13.47 -5.39 40.25
CA TYR A 22 12.37 -5.91 39.44
C TYR A 22 11.58 -4.78 38.80
N TYR A 23 11.12 -5.06 37.58
CA TYR A 23 10.31 -4.15 36.75
C TYR A 23 9.07 -4.88 36.24
N VAL A 24 7.94 -4.20 36.25
CA VAL A 24 6.76 -4.63 35.52
C VAL A 24 6.95 -4.20 34.07
N GLN A 25 6.96 -5.17 33.16
CA GLN A 25 7.20 -4.97 31.74
C GLN A 25 5.97 -5.38 30.94
N VAL A 26 5.61 -4.56 29.96
CA VAL A 26 4.50 -4.83 29.02
C VAL A 26 4.83 -4.28 27.64
N THR A 27 4.30 -4.92 26.60
CA THR A 27 4.37 -4.41 25.22
C THR A 27 3.24 -3.39 25.00
N LYS A 28 3.58 -2.19 24.59
CA LYS A 28 2.59 -1.14 24.30
C LYS A 28 1.70 -1.58 23.14
N PRO A 29 0.35 -1.46 23.25
CA PRO A 29 -0.55 -1.61 22.13
C PRO A 29 -0.18 -0.67 20.99
N PRO A 30 -0.52 -1.00 19.71
CA PRO A 30 -0.21 -0.16 18.57
C PRO A 30 -0.69 1.29 18.73
N GLU A 31 -1.89 1.48 19.32
CA GLU A 31 -2.51 2.78 19.54
C GLU A 31 -1.71 3.63 20.53
N VAL A 32 -1.33 3.04 21.66
CA VAL A 32 -0.50 3.71 22.69
C VAL A 32 0.90 4.01 22.14
N PHE A 33 1.47 3.07 21.37
CA PHE A 33 2.77 3.26 20.76
C PHE A 33 2.75 4.39 19.71
N ALA A 34 1.67 4.53 18.95
CA ALA A 34 1.49 5.60 17.98
C ALA A 34 1.54 6.99 18.64
N ILE A 35 0.99 7.12 19.86
CA ILE A 35 0.96 8.39 20.62
C ILE A 35 2.30 8.64 21.31
N THR A 36 2.84 7.62 22.00
CA THR A 36 4.01 7.82 22.88
C THR A 36 5.36 7.70 22.18
N GLY A 37 5.42 7.03 21.02
CA GLY A 37 6.67 6.72 20.32
C GLY A 37 7.69 5.93 21.18
N GLY A 38 8.96 6.02 20.82
CA GLY A 38 10.07 5.48 21.61
C GLY A 38 10.15 3.95 21.61
N ASN A 39 10.33 3.34 22.79
CA ASN A 39 10.41 1.89 22.91
C ASN A 39 9.02 1.23 22.87
N ARG A 40 8.89 0.14 22.12
CA ARG A 40 7.66 -0.69 22.10
C ARG A 40 7.34 -1.34 23.44
N THR A 41 8.32 -1.42 24.33
CA THR A 41 8.15 -2.05 25.65
C THR A 41 8.20 -0.98 26.73
N GLU A 42 7.14 -0.88 27.52
CA GLU A 42 7.12 -0.05 28.74
C GLU A 42 7.59 -0.87 29.92
N ARG A 43 8.33 -0.22 30.83
CA ARG A 43 8.87 -0.81 32.03
C ARG A 43 8.73 0.16 33.21
N ARG A 44 8.09 -0.29 34.29
CA ARG A 44 8.02 0.46 35.56
C ARG A 44 8.72 -0.30 36.67
N SER A 45 9.55 0.41 37.42
CA SER A 45 10.27 -0.17 38.52
C SER A 45 9.33 -0.46 39.70
N THR A 46 9.47 -1.64 40.29
CA THR A 46 8.84 -1.95 41.59
C THR A 46 9.57 -1.32 42.77
N GLY A 47 10.74 -0.75 42.53
CA GLY A 47 11.64 -0.24 43.61
C GLY A 47 12.33 -1.34 44.42
N SER A 48 12.00 -2.61 44.22
CA SER A 48 12.43 -3.75 45.04
C SER A 48 13.40 -4.68 44.31
N GLU A 49 14.37 -5.19 45.03
CA GLU A 49 15.24 -6.30 44.64
C GLU A 49 14.72 -7.66 45.15
N ASP A 50 13.78 -7.63 46.11
CA ASP A 50 13.11 -8.83 46.63
C ASP A 50 11.92 -9.20 45.71
N LYS A 51 11.94 -10.46 45.23
CA LYS A 51 10.93 -10.95 44.28
C LYS A 51 9.53 -10.99 44.91
N ARG A 52 9.39 -11.42 46.14
CA ARG A 52 8.10 -11.55 46.83
C ARG A 52 7.47 -10.18 47.07
N HIS A 53 8.31 -9.19 47.38
CA HIS A 53 7.85 -7.79 47.52
C HIS A 53 7.43 -7.22 46.16
N ALA A 54 8.20 -7.46 45.10
CA ALA A 54 7.89 -7.04 43.76
C ALA A 54 6.58 -7.68 43.23
N GLU A 55 6.33 -8.97 43.52
CA GLU A 55 5.08 -9.66 43.16
C GLU A 55 3.85 -9.05 43.85
N ARG A 56 3.97 -8.55 45.05
CA ARG A 56 2.87 -7.83 45.74
C ARG A 56 2.55 -6.49 45.08
N LEU A 57 3.54 -5.78 44.57
CA LEU A 57 3.39 -4.48 43.92
C LEU A 57 3.01 -4.61 42.44
N TRP A 58 3.24 -5.74 41.85
CA TRP A 58 3.04 -5.97 40.42
C TRP A 58 1.64 -5.53 39.92
N ARG A 59 0.58 -6.03 40.57
CA ARG A 59 -0.79 -5.72 40.14
C ARG A 59 -1.16 -4.25 40.27
N SER A 60 -0.66 -3.56 41.30
CA SER A 60 -0.87 -2.12 41.44
C SER A 60 -0.20 -1.35 40.29
N ILE A 61 1.06 -1.69 40.00
CA ILE A 61 1.83 -1.05 38.90
C ILE A 61 1.21 -1.38 37.53
N GLU A 62 0.70 -2.61 37.33
CA GLU A 62 -0.03 -2.99 36.12
C GLU A 62 -1.27 -2.11 35.92
N GLN A 63 -2.08 -1.93 36.95
CA GLN A 63 -3.26 -1.06 36.92
C GLN A 63 -2.89 0.40 36.65
N GLU A 64 -1.81 0.90 37.22
CA GLU A 64 -1.32 2.25 36.93
C GLU A 64 -0.91 2.42 35.47
N ILE A 65 -0.21 1.43 34.88
CA ILE A 65 0.19 1.45 33.47
C ILE A 65 -1.07 1.51 32.58
N TYR A 66 -2.05 0.66 32.87
CA TYR A 66 -3.28 0.61 32.06
C TYR A 66 -4.13 1.87 32.24
N ALA A 67 -4.21 2.40 33.45
CA ALA A 67 -4.91 3.67 33.70
C ALA A 67 -4.24 4.87 32.98
N ASP A 68 -2.91 4.86 32.88
CA ASP A 68 -2.20 5.87 32.11
C ASP A 68 -2.46 5.72 30.63
N TRP A 69 -2.51 4.49 30.12
CA TRP A 69 -2.86 4.23 28.72
C TRP A 69 -4.31 4.60 28.40
N ASP A 70 -5.24 4.29 29.32
CA ASP A 70 -6.65 4.72 29.17
C ASP A 70 -6.77 6.25 29.13
N ARG A 71 -6.00 6.95 29.97
CA ARG A 71 -5.94 8.42 29.94
C ARG A 71 -5.34 8.96 28.64
N LEU A 72 -4.26 8.34 28.15
CA LEU A 72 -3.65 8.72 26.88
C LEU A 72 -4.57 8.49 25.69
N LEU A 73 -5.29 7.36 25.68
CA LEU A 73 -6.23 7.02 24.60
C LEU A 73 -7.55 7.81 24.69
N ALA A 74 -7.91 8.31 25.85
CA ALA A 74 -9.07 9.20 26.05
C ALA A 74 -8.78 10.66 25.61
N ARG A 75 -7.50 11.05 25.54
CA ARG A 75 -7.09 12.34 24.99
C ARG A 75 -7.15 12.30 23.49
N ASP A 76 -7.66 13.34 22.87
CA ASP A 76 -7.49 13.60 21.46
C ASP A 76 -6.26 14.50 21.25
N PRO A 77 -5.11 13.95 20.83
CA PRO A 77 -3.89 14.74 20.64
C PRO A 77 -4.07 15.85 19.59
N PHE A 78 -4.99 15.71 18.70
CA PHE A 78 -5.35 16.72 17.72
C PHE A 78 -6.02 17.92 18.40
N LEU A 79 -7.00 17.67 19.27
CA LEU A 79 -7.64 18.74 20.05
C LEU A 79 -6.66 19.44 20.99
N GLU A 80 -5.76 18.69 21.66
CA GLU A 80 -4.71 19.27 22.52
C GLU A 80 -3.81 20.24 21.73
N LEU A 81 -3.40 19.83 20.51
CA LEU A 81 -2.56 20.67 19.66
C LEU A 81 -3.32 21.92 19.19
N LEU A 82 -4.59 21.78 18.85
CA LEU A 82 -5.43 22.91 18.50
C LEU A 82 -5.61 23.86 19.68
N GLU A 83 -5.88 23.36 20.88
CA GLU A 83 -6.07 24.17 22.11
C GLU A 83 -4.86 25.03 22.44
N GLN A 84 -3.65 24.52 22.26
CA GLN A 84 -2.40 25.28 22.49
C GLN A 84 -2.27 26.52 21.61
N HIS A 85 -2.87 26.48 20.41
CA HIS A 85 -2.76 27.54 19.41
C HIS A 85 -4.10 28.24 19.14
N TRP A 86 -5.18 27.81 19.81
CA TRP A 86 -6.53 28.33 19.60
C TRP A 86 -6.67 29.75 20.14
N LYS A 87 -7.18 30.63 19.27
CA LYS A 87 -7.70 31.93 19.69
C LYS A 87 -9.23 31.83 19.67
N PRO A 88 -9.91 32.29 20.74
CA PRO A 88 -11.38 32.25 20.77
C PRO A 88 -11.98 32.79 19.48
N ASP A 89 -13.02 32.12 19.00
CA ASP A 89 -13.74 32.57 17.83
C ASP A 89 -14.40 33.93 18.11
N PRO A 90 -14.09 34.98 17.34
CA PRO A 90 -14.54 36.35 17.64
C PRO A 90 -16.05 36.51 17.53
N VAL A 91 -16.71 35.62 16.77
CA VAL A 91 -18.17 35.70 16.53
C VAL A 91 -18.97 34.89 17.54
N HIS A 92 -18.51 33.67 17.88
CA HIS A 92 -19.29 32.72 18.67
C HIS A 92 -18.61 32.33 19.99
N GLY A 93 -17.35 32.71 20.23
CA GLY A 93 -16.60 32.40 21.43
C GLY A 93 -16.29 30.90 21.64
N LEU A 94 -16.39 30.08 20.57
CA LEU A 94 -16.30 28.63 20.64
C LEU A 94 -14.86 28.14 20.89
N GLY A 95 -14.72 27.07 21.67
CA GLY A 95 -13.50 26.28 21.76
C GLY A 95 -13.28 25.41 20.53
N PRO A 96 -12.08 24.77 20.37
CA PRO A 96 -11.77 24.00 19.18
C PRO A 96 -12.70 22.79 18.99
N ALA A 97 -13.07 22.07 20.04
CA ALA A 97 -13.98 20.92 19.96
C ALA A 97 -15.39 21.32 19.50
N GLU A 98 -15.95 22.36 20.11
CA GLU A 98 -17.27 22.87 19.76
C GLU A 98 -17.29 23.45 18.34
N PHE A 99 -16.19 24.08 17.91
CA PHE A 99 -16.02 24.58 16.56
C PHE A 99 -16.01 23.45 15.51
N ILE A 100 -15.31 22.35 15.80
CA ILE A 100 -15.25 21.17 14.91
C ILE A 100 -16.63 20.52 14.78
N GLU A 101 -17.38 20.38 15.87
CA GLU A 101 -18.71 19.78 15.85
C GLU A 101 -19.75 20.65 15.14
N LYS A 102 -19.57 21.96 15.18
CA LYS A 102 -20.53 22.92 14.60
C LYS A 102 -20.50 22.95 13.07
N TRP A 103 -19.32 22.73 12.47
CA TRP A 103 -19.12 22.95 11.04
C TRP A 103 -18.80 21.65 10.28
N ASP A 104 -19.37 21.48 9.08
CA ASP A 104 -18.95 20.44 8.14
C ASP A 104 -17.54 20.76 7.66
N GLY A 105 -16.62 19.77 7.73
CA GLY A 105 -15.19 20.00 7.52
C GLY A 105 -14.50 20.77 8.65
N GLY A 106 -15.13 20.84 9.85
CA GLY A 106 -14.67 21.62 10.99
C GLY A 106 -13.23 21.35 11.40
N ARG A 107 -12.71 20.13 11.22
CA ARG A 107 -11.30 19.78 11.51
C ARG A 107 -10.33 20.54 10.60
N VAL A 108 -10.61 20.59 9.30
CA VAL A 108 -9.80 21.35 8.32
C VAL A 108 -9.86 22.83 8.60
N LEU A 109 -11.07 23.36 8.84
CA LEU A 109 -11.28 24.77 9.17
C LEU A 109 -10.56 25.18 10.47
N ALA A 110 -10.55 24.30 11.48
CA ALA A 110 -9.82 24.52 12.72
C ALA A 110 -8.30 24.57 12.48
N CYS A 111 -7.75 23.67 11.65
CA CYS A 111 -6.35 23.69 11.26
C CYS A 111 -5.96 24.98 10.52
N VAL A 112 -6.78 25.40 9.54
CA VAL A 112 -6.59 26.67 8.80
C VAL A 112 -6.52 27.83 9.78
N ARG A 113 -7.48 27.89 10.70
CA ARG A 113 -7.61 28.94 11.69
C ARG A 113 -6.37 29.09 12.59
N VAL A 114 -5.85 27.99 13.15
CA VAL A 114 -4.70 28.03 14.07
C VAL A 114 -3.36 28.26 13.34
N CYS A 115 -3.29 27.87 12.07
CA CYS A 115 -2.08 28.08 11.26
C CYS A 115 -2.01 29.47 10.63
N MET A 116 -3.10 30.23 10.59
CA MET A 116 -3.13 31.57 10.01
C MET A 116 -2.53 32.57 11.01
N ALA A 117 -1.43 33.21 10.63
CA ALA A 117 -0.76 34.26 11.39
C ALA A 117 -0.83 35.59 10.63
N PRO A 118 -0.69 36.75 11.31
CA PRO A 118 -0.75 38.07 10.63
C PRO A 118 0.29 38.26 9.52
N ASP A 119 1.41 37.55 9.60
CA ASP A 119 2.55 37.59 8.70
C ASP A 119 2.63 36.39 7.75
N GLY A 120 1.58 35.55 7.71
CA GLY A 120 1.49 34.40 6.82
C GLY A 120 1.13 33.10 7.54
N TRP A 121 1.52 31.96 6.94
CA TRP A 121 1.17 30.64 7.45
C TRP A 121 2.25 30.07 8.38
N ASN A 122 1.84 29.57 9.55
CA ASN A 122 2.72 28.78 10.42
C ASN A 122 2.90 27.36 9.85
N MET A 123 3.88 27.19 8.97
CA MET A 123 4.16 25.90 8.31
C MET A 123 4.68 24.84 9.28
N GLY A 124 5.29 25.22 10.40
CA GLY A 124 5.71 24.28 11.45
C GLY A 124 4.49 23.58 12.07
N LEU A 125 3.53 24.37 12.54
CA LEU A 125 2.28 23.88 13.10
C LEU A 125 1.43 23.12 12.06
N ALA A 126 1.39 23.62 10.82
CA ALA A 126 0.70 22.92 9.74
C ALA A 126 1.24 21.50 9.52
N ASN A 127 2.58 21.32 9.51
CA ASN A 127 3.21 20.01 9.35
C ASN A 127 2.93 19.08 10.55
N GLU A 128 2.73 19.60 11.75
CA GLU A 128 2.32 18.81 12.91
C GLU A 128 0.86 18.38 12.79
N LEU A 129 -0.04 19.27 12.41
CA LEU A 129 -1.46 19.01 12.25
C LEU A 129 -1.75 18.00 11.13
N PHE A 130 -0.96 17.98 10.04
CA PHE A 130 -1.08 16.98 8.98
C PHE A 130 -1.03 15.53 9.48
N ARG A 131 -0.40 15.26 10.63
CA ARG A 131 -0.30 13.91 11.20
C ARG A 131 -1.63 13.39 11.76
N TYR A 132 -2.56 14.28 12.07
CA TYR A 132 -3.85 13.97 12.69
C TYR A 132 -5.02 14.04 11.72
N LEU A 133 -4.80 14.58 10.52
CA LEU A 133 -5.79 14.67 9.46
C LEU A 133 -5.80 13.37 8.65
N ASP A 134 -6.97 12.95 8.21
CA ASP A 134 -7.04 11.91 7.18
C ASP A 134 -6.48 12.44 5.86
N TYR A 135 -6.36 11.56 4.87
CA TYR A 135 -5.74 11.92 3.59
C TYR A 135 -6.48 13.07 2.87
N HIS A 136 -7.79 13.18 3.05
CA HIS A 136 -8.62 14.20 2.40
C HIS A 136 -8.57 15.50 3.15
N GLU A 137 -8.75 15.44 4.45
CA GLU A 137 -8.56 16.57 5.34
C GLU A 137 -7.16 17.19 5.12
N ALA A 138 -6.13 16.34 4.96
CA ALA A 138 -4.77 16.78 4.69
C ALA A 138 -4.62 17.44 3.31
N LEU A 139 -5.27 16.91 2.26
CA LEU A 139 -5.27 17.54 0.93
C LEU A 139 -6.04 18.85 0.93
N ASP A 140 -7.21 18.88 1.55
CA ASP A 140 -8.00 20.09 1.66
C ASP A 140 -7.25 21.16 2.46
N PHE A 141 -6.68 20.80 3.59
CA PHE A 141 -5.85 21.69 4.40
C PHE A 141 -4.63 22.19 3.61
N ARG A 142 -3.92 21.28 2.90
CA ARG A 142 -2.80 21.64 2.06
C ARG A 142 -3.18 22.61 0.93
N SER A 143 -4.34 22.43 0.32
CA SER A 143 -4.84 23.34 -0.73
C SER A 143 -5.08 24.76 -0.21
N GLN A 144 -5.45 24.89 1.07
CA GLN A 144 -5.68 26.17 1.73
C GLN A 144 -4.39 26.91 2.12
N ILE A 145 -3.34 26.14 2.51
CA ILE A 145 -2.08 26.70 3.04
C ILE A 145 -0.92 26.70 2.02
N THR A 146 -1.11 26.16 0.82
CA THR A 146 -0.04 26.18 -0.20
C THR A 146 0.16 27.60 -0.68
N PRO A 147 1.33 28.23 -0.47
CA PRO A 147 1.57 29.55 -1.04
C PRO A 147 1.61 29.41 -2.55
N ALA A 148 0.77 30.14 -3.25
CA ALA A 148 1.15 30.56 -4.59
C ALA A 148 2.50 31.29 -4.44
N SER A 149 3.43 31.04 -5.32
CA SER A 149 4.83 31.50 -5.28
C SER A 149 5.01 33.02 -5.38
N ASN A 150 4.13 33.79 -4.74
CA ASN A 150 4.25 35.23 -4.58
C ASN A 150 3.59 35.66 -3.27
N PRO A 151 4.20 36.56 -2.48
CA PRO A 151 3.54 37.11 -1.30
C PRO A 151 2.30 37.91 -1.77
N TYR A 152 1.13 37.43 -1.33
CA TYR A 152 -0.12 38.09 -1.65
C TYR A 152 -0.13 39.52 -1.10
N PRO A 153 -0.58 40.53 -1.88
CA PRO A 153 -0.88 41.85 -1.37
C PRO A 153 -1.93 41.75 -0.25
N GLU A 154 -1.84 42.64 0.74
CA GLU A 154 -2.70 42.74 1.92
C GLU A 154 -4.22 42.68 1.59
N ALA A 155 -4.61 43.19 0.40
CA ALA A 155 -5.97 43.09 -0.12
C ALA A 155 -6.49 41.64 -0.34
N MET A 156 -5.62 40.69 -0.68
CA MET A 156 -6.03 39.29 -0.89
C MET A 156 -6.13 38.50 0.43
N GLN A 157 -5.37 38.91 1.47
CA GLN A 157 -5.52 38.35 2.81
C GLN A 157 -6.90 38.70 3.41
N ASN A 158 -7.34 39.91 3.19
CA ASN A 158 -8.66 40.39 3.58
C ASN A 158 -9.77 39.72 2.75
N GLU A 159 -9.54 39.43 1.46
CA GLU A 159 -10.49 38.72 0.60
C GLU A 159 -10.65 37.24 0.98
N ALA A 160 -9.57 36.57 1.39
CA ALA A 160 -9.64 35.19 1.89
C ALA A 160 -10.35 35.11 3.25
N ALA A 161 -10.06 36.05 4.16
CA ALA A 161 -10.77 36.19 5.44
C ALA A 161 -12.25 36.53 5.22
N GLN A 162 -12.57 37.38 4.26
CA GLN A 162 -13.93 37.74 3.90
C GLN A 162 -14.68 36.57 3.25
N LYS A 163 -14.03 35.79 2.38
CA LYS A 163 -14.64 34.57 1.78
C LYS A 163 -14.93 33.49 2.83
N VAL A 164 -14.08 33.34 3.84
CA VAL A 164 -14.34 32.44 4.98
C VAL A 164 -15.52 32.98 5.81
N SER A 165 -15.59 34.30 6.06
CA SER A 165 -16.74 34.92 6.74
C SER A 165 -18.03 34.77 5.93
N ASP A 166 -17.99 35.01 4.62
CA ASP A 166 -19.13 34.85 3.71
C ASP A 166 -19.59 33.38 3.57
N LEU A 167 -18.68 32.41 3.72
CA LEU A 167 -19.02 30.99 3.77
C LEU A 167 -19.71 30.64 5.10
N ILE A 168 -19.25 31.20 6.20
CA ILE A 168 -19.87 31.07 7.54
C ILE A 168 -21.29 31.64 7.52
N ASP A 169 -21.49 32.84 6.98
CA ASP A 169 -22.79 33.51 6.87
C ASP A 169 -23.76 32.75 5.93
N LYS A 170 -23.24 32.06 4.89
CA LYS A 170 -24.04 31.19 4.02
C LYS A 170 -24.45 29.88 4.69
N LEU A 171 -23.64 29.36 5.60
CA LEU A 171 -23.97 28.14 6.35
C LEU A 171 -24.99 28.37 7.45
N ASP A 172 -25.03 29.55 8.06
CA ASP A 172 -26.08 29.93 9.06
C ASP A 172 -27.49 30.01 8.46
N GLY A 173 -27.60 30.14 7.12
CA GLY A 173 -28.90 30.11 6.41
C GLY A 173 -29.48 28.71 6.16
N PHE A 174 -28.76 27.62 6.49
CA PHE A 174 -29.15 26.23 6.16
C PHE A 174 -29.51 25.35 7.37
N THR A 175 -29.98 25.92 8.49
CA THR A 175 -30.49 25.13 9.63
C THR A 175 -31.95 24.75 9.46
N ALA A 176 -32.24 23.77 8.61
CA ALA A 176 -33.47 23.01 8.65
C ALA A 176 -33.18 21.51 8.62
N LYS A 177 -33.40 20.83 9.75
CA LYS A 177 -33.30 19.36 9.85
C LYS A 177 -34.34 18.70 8.94
N PRO A 178 -33.98 17.75 8.07
CA PRO A 178 -34.99 16.95 7.36
C PRO A 178 -35.50 15.82 8.26
N LYS A 179 -36.81 15.69 8.30
CA LYS A 179 -37.55 14.59 8.91
C LYS A 179 -37.25 13.28 8.16
N LYS A 180 -37.12 12.20 8.94
CA LYS A 180 -37.14 10.82 8.45
C LYS A 180 -38.36 10.56 7.59
N SER A 181 -38.16 10.03 6.39
CA SER A 181 -39.22 9.39 5.61
C SER A 181 -38.77 8.07 5.10
N GLU A 182 -39.68 7.13 5.16
CA GLU A 182 -39.57 5.70 4.97
C GLU A 182 -39.36 5.29 3.51
N THR A 183 -38.78 4.13 3.36
CA THR A 183 -38.53 3.34 2.17
C THR A 183 -39.75 3.23 1.24
N LYS A 184 -39.60 3.50 -0.06
CA LYS A 184 -40.39 2.88 -1.13
C LYS A 184 -39.65 2.89 -2.47
N THR A 185 -39.48 1.67 -3.01
CA THR A 185 -39.66 1.22 -4.38
C THR A 185 -38.96 1.98 -5.54
N SER A 186 -38.22 1.21 -6.30
CA SER A 186 -37.56 1.49 -7.57
C SER A 186 -38.42 2.33 -8.53
N GLU A 187 -38.10 3.60 -8.67
CA GLU A 187 -38.59 4.42 -9.78
C GLU A 187 -37.46 4.62 -10.81
N VAL A 188 -37.82 4.44 -12.05
CA VAL A 188 -36.98 4.78 -13.20
C VAL A 188 -36.68 6.27 -13.13
N ILE A 189 -35.44 6.61 -12.79
CA ILE A 189 -34.99 8.00 -12.66
C ILE A 189 -34.82 8.57 -14.08
N VAL A 190 -35.77 9.37 -14.48
CA VAL A 190 -35.64 10.21 -15.69
C VAL A 190 -34.59 11.28 -15.41
N ASN A 191 -33.49 11.26 -16.16
CA ASN A 191 -32.38 12.20 -16.04
C ASN A 191 -32.85 13.63 -16.37
N ARG A 192 -33.27 14.39 -15.34
CA ARG A 192 -33.74 15.78 -15.50
C ARG A 192 -32.62 16.82 -15.41
N SER A 193 -31.42 16.43 -14.94
CA SER A 193 -30.32 17.36 -14.66
C SER A 193 -29.43 17.65 -15.86
N GLY A 194 -29.50 16.84 -16.92
CA GLY A 194 -28.53 16.89 -18.03
C GLY A 194 -27.11 16.52 -17.63
N CYS A 195 -26.92 15.98 -16.41
CA CYS A 195 -25.65 15.47 -15.93
C CYS A 195 -25.39 14.08 -16.57
N PRO A 196 -24.22 13.85 -17.19
CA PRO A 196 -23.93 12.55 -17.82
C PRO A 196 -23.78 11.46 -16.76
N THR A 197 -24.06 10.20 -17.20
CA THR A 197 -23.87 9.00 -16.37
C THR A 197 -22.43 8.47 -16.48
N ILE A 198 -22.09 7.50 -15.60
CA ILE A 198 -20.77 6.83 -15.67
C ILE A 198 -20.53 6.18 -17.04
N LEU A 199 -21.54 5.49 -17.60
CA LEU A 199 -21.39 4.81 -18.88
C LEU A 199 -21.31 5.77 -20.06
N GLU A 200 -21.94 6.93 -19.97
CA GLU A 200 -21.85 7.97 -21.00
C GLU A 200 -20.45 8.60 -21.08
N VAL A 201 -19.81 8.83 -19.94
CA VAL A 201 -18.44 9.42 -19.91
C VAL A 201 -17.32 8.38 -20.07
N LEU A 202 -17.59 7.10 -19.85
CA LEU A 202 -16.60 6.03 -19.91
C LEU A 202 -15.82 5.97 -21.23
N PRO A 203 -16.46 6.10 -22.44
CA PRO A 203 -15.72 6.07 -23.70
C PRO A 203 -14.73 7.23 -23.86
N GLU A 204 -15.07 8.40 -23.35
CA GLU A 204 -14.20 9.58 -23.39
C GLU A 204 -13.04 9.43 -22.41
N TYR A 205 -13.32 9.00 -21.19
CA TYR A 205 -12.30 8.66 -20.19
C TYR A 205 -11.28 7.64 -20.73
N LEU A 206 -11.74 6.58 -21.42
CA LEU A 206 -10.84 5.57 -21.97
C LEU A 206 -10.03 6.07 -23.18
N ARG A 207 -10.44 7.16 -23.82
CA ARG A 207 -9.67 7.84 -24.89
C ARG A 207 -8.71 8.90 -24.35
N ASP A 208 -8.81 9.21 -23.08
CA ASP A 208 -7.99 10.25 -22.46
C ASP A 208 -6.48 9.97 -22.60
N ARG A 209 -5.74 11.04 -22.76
CA ARG A 209 -4.29 11.02 -22.95
C ARG A 209 -3.51 10.36 -21.79
N SER A 210 -4.08 10.34 -20.60
CA SER A 210 -3.49 9.67 -19.42
C SER A 210 -3.30 8.15 -19.61
N TRP A 211 -4.01 7.55 -20.58
CA TRP A 211 -3.89 6.14 -20.93
C TRP A 211 -2.76 5.82 -21.92
N SER A 212 -2.10 6.82 -22.50
CA SER A 212 -1.06 6.62 -23.53
C SER A 212 0.14 5.79 -23.07
N LYS A 213 0.42 5.78 -21.76
CA LYS A 213 1.52 5.02 -21.13
C LYS A 213 1.05 3.73 -20.45
N VAL A 214 -0.20 3.37 -20.57
CA VAL A 214 -0.80 2.21 -19.89
C VAL A 214 -0.92 1.04 -20.88
N THR A 215 -0.69 -0.19 -20.40
CA THR A 215 -0.80 -1.37 -21.27
C THR A 215 -2.24 -1.55 -21.79
N LYS A 216 -2.38 -2.09 -23.01
CA LYS A 216 -3.71 -2.39 -23.60
C LYS A 216 -4.56 -3.25 -22.69
N LYS A 217 -3.95 -4.16 -21.96
CA LYS A 217 -4.61 -5.05 -21.00
C LYS A 217 -5.17 -4.29 -19.79
N GLU A 218 -4.41 -3.39 -19.19
CA GLU A 218 -4.88 -2.59 -18.06
C GLU A 218 -5.98 -1.63 -18.49
N HIS A 219 -5.87 -1.06 -19.68
CA HIS A 219 -6.92 -0.25 -20.30
C HIS A 219 -8.23 -1.03 -20.48
N ALA A 220 -8.16 -2.26 -21.02
CA ALA A 220 -9.33 -3.13 -21.18
C ALA A 220 -9.95 -3.53 -19.82
N TYR A 221 -9.10 -3.82 -18.82
CA TYR A 221 -9.58 -4.11 -17.46
C TYR A 221 -10.26 -2.92 -16.80
N ALA A 222 -9.77 -1.69 -17.00
CA ALA A 222 -10.40 -0.51 -16.44
C ALA A 222 -11.88 -0.40 -16.89
N GLY A 223 -12.14 -0.54 -18.18
CA GLY A 223 -13.51 -0.54 -18.70
C GLY A 223 -14.37 -1.67 -18.12
N SER A 224 -13.81 -2.87 -17.98
CA SER A 224 -14.52 -4.02 -17.40
C SER A 224 -14.85 -3.80 -15.92
N TYR A 225 -13.89 -3.36 -15.10
CA TYR A 225 -14.09 -3.10 -13.68
C TYR A 225 -15.13 -2.01 -13.44
N ILE A 226 -15.07 -0.90 -14.20
CA ILE A 226 -16.04 0.19 -14.09
C ILE A 226 -17.44 -0.28 -14.45
N LYS A 227 -17.60 -1.01 -15.57
CA LYS A 227 -18.90 -1.59 -15.95
C LYS A 227 -19.47 -2.54 -14.91
N SER A 228 -18.62 -3.32 -14.24
CA SER A 228 -19.05 -4.17 -13.14
C SER A 228 -19.50 -3.37 -11.92
N CYS A 229 -18.79 -2.28 -11.56
CA CYS A 229 -19.25 -1.38 -10.51
C CYS A 229 -20.63 -0.77 -10.83
N VAL A 230 -20.83 -0.33 -12.07
CA VAL A 230 -22.12 0.22 -12.52
C VAL A 230 -23.25 -0.82 -12.46
N LYS A 231 -22.97 -2.09 -12.72
CA LYS A 231 -23.99 -3.15 -12.53
C LYS A 231 -24.47 -3.28 -11.09
N ILE A 232 -23.61 -2.97 -10.13
CA ILE A 232 -23.94 -3.05 -8.68
C ILE A 232 -24.76 -1.84 -8.24
N ILE A 233 -24.37 -0.62 -8.59
CA ILE A 233 -25.00 0.61 -8.09
C ILE A 233 -26.02 1.22 -9.06
N GLY A 234 -26.14 0.69 -10.28
CA GLY A 234 -26.87 1.29 -11.39
C GLY A 234 -26.06 2.36 -12.14
N ASP A 235 -26.47 2.67 -13.36
CA ASP A 235 -25.87 3.75 -14.15
C ASP A 235 -26.48 5.10 -13.75
N LYS A 236 -25.91 5.70 -12.71
CA LYS A 236 -26.36 6.96 -12.15
C LYS A 236 -25.68 8.16 -12.82
N PRO A 237 -26.36 9.32 -12.88
CA PRO A 237 -25.72 10.60 -13.15
C PRO A 237 -24.56 10.85 -12.19
N LEU A 238 -23.48 11.50 -12.67
CA LEU A 238 -22.26 11.73 -11.89
C LEU A 238 -22.51 12.48 -10.56
N ASP A 239 -23.45 13.45 -10.56
CA ASP A 239 -23.84 14.24 -9.39
C ASP A 239 -24.65 13.48 -8.33
N GLN A 240 -25.11 12.27 -8.65
CA GLN A 240 -25.85 11.40 -7.74
C GLN A 240 -25.00 10.29 -7.14
N ILE A 241 -23.71 10.22 -7.49
CA ILE A 241 -22.80 9.25 -6.95
C ILE A 241 -22.27 9.74 -5.61
N ILE A 242 -22.46 8.95 -4.57
CA ILE A 242 -22.10 9.30 -3.19
C ILE A 242 -21.16 8.24 -2.55
N GLN A 243 -20.58 8.57 -1.42
CA GLN A 243 -19.69 7.66 -0.68
C GLN A 243 -20.33 6.31 -0.33
N ARG A 244 -21.64 6.30 -0.11
CA ARG A 244 -22.37 5.05 0.15
C ARG A 244 -22.30 4.08 -1.02
N ASP A 245 -22.27 4.57 -2.26
CA ASP A 245 -22.15 3.73 -3.45
C ASP A 245 -20.81 2.98 -3.48
N ALA A 246 -19.73 3.63 -3.03
CA ALA A 246 -18.44 2.97 -2.89
C ALA A 246 -18.49 1.82 -1.86
N LYS A 247 -19.17 2.02 -0.72
CA LYS A 247 -19.36 0.98 0.28
C LYS A 247 -20.18 -0.18 -0.28
N ILE A 248 -21.30 0.09 -0.93
CA ILE A 248 -22.16 -0.93 -1.55
C ILE A 248 -21.36 -1.77 -2.56
N ILE A 249 -20.55 -1.15 -3.41
CA ILE A 249 -19.70 -1.88 -4.36
C ILE A 249 -18.74 -2.82 -3.61
N MET A 250 -18.05 -2.33 -2.59
CA MET A 250 -17.07 -3.14 -1.88
C MET A 250 -17.71 -4.27 -1.06
N GLU A 251 -18.85 -4.02 -0.46
CA GLU A 251 -19.65 -5.00 0.28
C GLU A 251 -20.12 -6.12 -0.66
N THR A 252 -20.78 -5.76 -1.77
CA THR A 252 -21.25 -6.74 -2.76
C THR A 252 -20.10 -7.59 -3.31
N LEU A 253 -18.96 -6.96 -3.68
CA LEU A 253 -17.80 -7.70 -4.18
C LEU A 253 -17.18 -8.63 -3.12
N ALA A 254 -17.25 -8.26 -1.84
CA ALA A 254 -16.81 -9.11 -0.74
C ALA A 254 -17.76 -10.28 -0.50
N GLU A 255 -19.08 -10.06 -0.58
CA GLU A 255 -20.12 -11.10 -0.52
C GLU A 255 -20.00 -12.10 -1.67
N ASP A 256 -19.61 -11.62 -2.87
CA ASP A 256 -19.28 -12.46 -4.03
C ASP A 256 -17.96 -13.26 -3.86
N GLY A 257 -17.30 -13.18 -2.69
CA GLY A 257 -16.08 -13.93 -2.36
C GLY A 257 -14.80 -13.37 -3.01
N LEU A 258 -14.79 -12.13 -3.50
CA LEU A 258 -13.60 -11.56 -4.09
C LEU A 258 -12.56 -11.17 -3.04
N SER A 259 -11.28 -11.44 -3.35
CA SER A 259 -10.18 -11.07 -2.46
C SER A 259 -10.05 -9.54 -2.31
N ASN A 260 -9.56 -9.10 -1.16
CA ASN A 260 -9.30 -7.69 -0.88
C ASN A 260 -8.49 -6.98 -1.98
N SER A 261 -7.46 -7.66 -2.54
CA SER A 261 -6.66 -7.08 -3.63
C SER A 261 -7.47 -6.87 -4.91
N THR A 262 -8.43 -7.73 -5.19
CA THR A 262 -9.34 -7.60 -6.33
C THR A 262 -10.30 -6.43 -6.10
N ILE A 263 -10.92 -6.34 -4.92
CA ILE A 263 -11.82 -5.23 -4.52
C ILE A 263 -11.11 -3.88 -4.62
N LYS A 264 -9.85 -3.80 -4.16
CA LYS A 264 -9.01 -2.60 -4.33
C LYS A 264 -8.84 -2.19 -5.78
N ASN A 265 -8.74 -3.15 -6.71
CA ASN A 265 -8.66 -2.85 -8.14
C ASN A 265 -9.97 -2.26 -8.68
N TYR A 266 -11.12 -2.83 -8.33
CA TYR A 266 -12.42 -2.27 -8.70
C TYR A 266 -12.55 -0.82 -8.21
N LYS A 267 -12.33 -0.59 -6.91
CA LYS A 267 -12.37 0.75 -6.31
C LYS A 267 -11.40 1.70 -7.02
N ARG A 268 -10.16 1.27 -7.28
CA ARG A 268 -9.13 2.10 -7.93
C ARG A 268 -9.60 2.60 -9.30
N HIS A 269 -10.17 1.71 -10.12
CA HIS A 269 -10.56 2.07 -11.48
C HIS A 269 -11.76 3.02 -11.52
N ILE A 270 -12.82 2.77 -10.73
CA ILE A 270 -13.96 3.68 -10.68
C ILE A 270 -13.58 5.02 -10.04
N SER A 271 -12.78 5.02 -8.96
CA SER A 271 -12.28 6.24 -8.34
C SER A 271 -11.43 7.08 -9.30
N ARG A 272 -10.60 6.43 -10.14
CA ARG A 272 -9.81 7.12 -11.16
C ARG A 272 -10.69 7.78 -12.24
N LEU A 273 -11.76 7.12 -12.68
CA LEU A 273 -12.74 7.71 -13.61
C LEU A 273 -13.41 8.93 -12.95
N LEU A 274 -13.89 8.80 -11.71
CA LEU A 274 -14.55 9.92 -11.02
C LEU A 274 -13.60 11.09 -10.77
N GLY A 275 -12.32 10.82 -10.43
CA GLY A 275 -11.30 11.86 -10.33
C GLY A 275 -11.05 12.57 -11.67
N TRP A 276 -11.06 11.84 -12.77
CA TRP A 276 -11.00 12.43 -14.12
C TRP A 276 -12.25 13.26 -14.42
N ALA A 277 -13.44 12.77 -14.06
CA ALA A 277 -14.71 13.45 -14.29
C ALA A 277 -14.82 14.78 -13.53
N VAL A 278 -14.26 14.88 -12.31
CA VAL A 278 -14.18 16.17 -11.56
C VAL A 278 -13.49 17.26 -12.41
N ILE A 279 -12.51 16.88 -13.20
CA ILE A 279 -11.71 17.83 -13.99
C ILE A 279 -12.33 18.06 -15.37
N ASN A 280 -12.84 17.02 -16.02
CA ASN A 280 -13.17 17.04 -17.44
C ASN A 280 -14.68 17.13 -17.74
N CYS A 281 -15.54 16.71 -16.79
CA CYS A 281 -16.99 16.75 -16.99
C CYS A 281 -17.58 18.06 -16.43
N VAL A 282 -17.75 19.04 -17.29
CA VAL A 282 -18.18 20.39 -16.94
C VAL A 282 -19.58 20.66 -17.47
N ASN A 283 -20.39 21.34 -16.68
CA ASN A 283 -21.71 21.83 -17.09
C ASN A 283 -21.57 23.22 -17.74
N ASP A 284 -21.53 23.24 -19.05
CA ASP A 284 -21.42 24.48 -19.86
C ASP A 284 -22.72 25.28 -19.94
N ARG A 285 -23.83 24.71 -19.44
CA ARG A 285 -25.15 25.38 -19.46
C ARG A 285 -25.27 26.45 -18.35
N VAL A 286 -24.31 26.50 -17.43
CA VAL A 286 -24.23 27.48 -16.35
C VAL A 286 -23.03 28.40 -16.58
N SER A 287 -23.19 29.69 -16.26
CA SER A 287 -22.12 30.67 -16.39
C SER A 287 -21.76 31.25 -15.02
N PRO A 288 -20.50 31.14 -14.56
CA PRO A 288 -19.41 30.38 -15.17
C PRO A 288 -19.65 28.87 -15.15
N ALA A 289 -19.07 28.16 -16.13
CA ALA A 289 -19.17 26.71 -16.21
C ALA A 289 -18.66 26.04 -14.92
N LYS A 290 -19.37 25.02 -14.44
CA LYS A 290 -19.06 24.30 -13.19
C LYS A 290 -18.93 22.80 -13.44
N PRO A 291 -18.04 22.08 -12.75
CA PRO A 291 -17.99 20.63 -12.86
C PRO A 291 -19.33 20.02 -12.37
N TYR A 292 -19.76 18.92 -12.98
CA TYR A 292 -20.94 18.18 -12.54
C TYR A 292 -20.75 17.58 -11.15
N ILE A 293 -19.52 17.18 -10.80
CA ILE A 293 -19.12 16.72 -9.47
C ILE A 293 -17.94 17.56 -8.99
N SER A 294 -18.02 18.09 -7.77
CA SER A 294 -16.98 18.93 -7.18
C SER A 294 -15.87 18.13 -6.51
N TYR A 295 -16.11 16.88 -6.16
CA TYR A 295 -15.15 15.98 -5.51
C TYR A 295 -15.40 14.53 -5.94
N ASN A 296 -14.40 13.69 -5.76
CA ASN A 296 -14.51 12.27 -6.03
C ASN A 296 -15.00 11.52 -4.78
N PRO A 297 -16.24 11.02 -4.75
CA PRO A 297 -16.84 10.40 -3.56
C PRO A 297 -16.18 9.05 -3.16
N PHE A 298 -15.31 8.49 -3.99
CA PHE A 298 -14.58 7.25 -3.71
C PHE A 298 -13.19 7.49 -3.08
N LEU A 299 -12.77 8.73 -2.99
CA LEU A 299 -11.55 9.07 -2.27
C LEU A 299 -11.75 8.83 -0.76
N GLY A 300 -10.67 8.58 0.01
CA GLY A 300 -10.68 8.38 1.47
C GLY A 300 -11.29 7.08 1.97
N ILE A 301 -12.12 6.39 1.19
CA ILE A 301 -12.72 5.14 1.63
C ILE A 301 -11.67 4.02 1.57
N SER A 302 -11.38 3.40 2.71
CA SER A 302 -10.48 2.25 2.76
C SER A 302 -11.19 0.98 2.27
N ALA A 303 -10.54 0.25 1.37
CA ALA A 303 -10.98 -1.09 0.98
C ALA A 303 -10.30 -2.20 1.79
N SER A 304 -9.53 -1.88 2.83
CA SER A 304 -8.71 -2.85 3.56
C SER A 304 -9.53 -3.85 4.39
N SER A 305 -10.74 -3.47 4.80
CA SER A 305 -11.65 -4.28 5.60
C SER A 305 -12.61 -5.17 4.78
N TYR A 306 -12.55 -5.09 3.45
CA TYR A 306 -13.45 -5.83 2.56
C TYR A 306 -12.74 -7.01 1.90
N GLY A 307 -13.41 -8.16 1.87
CA GLY A 307 -12.91 -9.38 1.26
C GLY A 307 -11.75 -10.03 2.03
N ASP A 308 -11.42 -11.23 1.65
CA ASP A 308 -10.33 -11.97 2.28
C ASP A 308 -8.98 -11.31 2.04
N SER A 309 -8.10 -11.36 3.06
CA SER A 309 -6.72 -10.94 2.93
C SER A 309 -6.05 -11.68 1.76
N LYS A 310 -5.22 -10.95 1.00
CA LYS A 310 -4.45 -11.58 -0.08
C LYS A 310 -3.60 -12.71 0.51
N ARG A 311 -3.91 -13.95 0.10
CA ARG A 311 -3.07 -15.09 0.43
C ARG A 311 -1.76 -14.98 -0.35
N SER A 312 -0.62 -14.88 0.34
CA SER A 312 0.70 -14.87 -0.28
C SER A 312 1.03 -16.24 -0.89
N TRP A 313 1.82 -16.25 -1.96
CA TRP A 313 2.41 -17.48 -2.47
C TRP A 313 3.29 -18.09 -1.39
N GLN A 314 3.30 -19.41 -1.30
CA GLN A 314 4.09 -20.16 -0.31
C GLN A 314 5.33 -20.74 -0.98
N ALA A 315 6.43 -20.81 -0.24
CA ALA A 315 7.60 -21.58 -0.65
C ALA A 315 7.28 -23.08 -0.65
N LEU A 316 7.94 -23.84 -1.51
CA LEU A 316 7.89 -25.30 -1.48
C LEU A 316 8.72 -25.82 -0.32
N GLY A 317 8.25 -26.93 0.31
CA GLY A 317 9.07 -27.71 1.23
C GLY A 317 10.21 -28.39 0.49
N VAL A 318 11.25 -28.81 1.26
CA VAL A 318 12.44 -29.51 0.69
C VAL A 318 12.03 -30.77 -0.07
N ASP A 319 11.14 -31.58 0.49
CA ASP A 319 10.65 -32.83 -0.17
C ASP A 319 9.89 -32.50 -1.47
N GLN A 320 9.15 -31.42 -1.51
CA GLN A 320 8.45 -30.99 -2.72
C GLN A 320 9.43 -30.49 -3.78
N LEU A 321 10.53 -29.84 -3.39
CA LEU A 321 11.58 -29.45 -4.33
C LEU A 321 12.25 -30.70 -4.92
N HIS A 322 12.61 -31.69 -4.12
CA HIS A 322 13.15 -32.96 -4.64
C HIS A 322 12.18 -33.61 -5.61
N LYS A 323 10.92 -33.81 -5.21
CA LYS A 323 9.89 -34.38 -6.10
C LYS A 323 9.71 -33.57 -7.38
N LEU A 324 9.71 -32.22 -7.29
CA LEU A 324 9.55 -31.35 -8.46
C LEU A 324 10.65 -31.60 -9.48
N PHE A 325 11.90 -31.68 -9.05
CA PHE A 325 13.04 -31.85 -9.95
C PHE A 325 13.26 -33.29 -10.43
N GLU A 326 12.78 -34.29 -9.70
CA GLU A 326 12.80 -35.72 -10.07
C GLU A 326 11.72 -36.11 -11.10
N LEU A 327 10.58 -35.34 -11.15
CA LEU A 327 9.53 -35.63 -12.13
C LEU A 327 10.08 -35.59 -13.56
N PRO A 328 9.73 -36.58 -14.41
CA PRO A 328 10.10 -36.57 -15.84
C PRO A 328 9.54 -35.33 -16.53
N LYS A 329 10.39 -34.64 -17.28
CA LYS A 329 10.00 -33.44 -18.02
C LYS A 329 10.96 -33.17 -19.18
N PRO A 330 10.52 -32.40 -20.21
CA PRO A 330 11.41 -31.91 -21.26
C PRO A 330 12.57 -31.08 -20.69
N GLU A 331 13.69 -31.07 -21.37
CA GLU A 331 14.91 -30.37 -20.94
C GLU A 331 14.69 -28.86 -20.78
N ASP A 332 13.90 -28.23 -21.65
CA ASP A 332 13.55 -26.82 -21.58
C ASP A 332 12.72 -26.48 -20.33
N HIS A 333 11.82 -27.37 -19.90
CA HIS A 333 11.05 -27.20 -18.65
C HIS A 333 11.98 -27.38 -17.44
N GLN A 334 12.89 -28.37 -17.47
CA GLN A 334 13.88 -28.56 -16.42
C GLN A 334 14.78 -27.35 -16.29
N LEU A 335 15.29 -26.84 -17.41
CA LEU A 335 16.12 -25.65 -17.45
C LEU A 335 15.40 -24.41 -16.92
N LEU A 336 14.14 -24.19 -17.35
CA LEU A 336 13.34 -23.06 -16.86
C LEU A 336 13.18 -23.10 -15.33
N LEU A 337 12.82 -24.26 -14.77
CA LEU A 337 12.67 -24.44 -13.32
C LEU A 337 13.98 -24.24 -12.59
N SER A 338 15.10 -24.74 -13.16
CA SER A 338 16.44 -24.56 -12.60
C SER A 338 16.86 -23.10 -12.58
N ILE A 339 16.62 -22.34 -13.66
CA ILE A 339 16.86 -20.89 -13.71
C ILE A 339 16.03 -20.18 -12.63
N LEU A 340 14.74 -20.49 -12.51
CA LEU A 340 13.86 -19.82 -11.55
C LEU A 340 14.30 -20.02 -10.09
N ILE A 341 14.71 -21.25 -9.71
CA ILE A 341 15.08 -21.56 -8.32
C ILE A 341 16.47 -21.04 -7.97
N THR A 342 17.40 -21.00 -8.93
CA THR A 342 18.80 -20.63 -8.67
C THR A 342 19.06 -19.13 -8.80
N THR A 343 18.27 -18.42 -9.62
CA THR A 343 18.48 -16.99 -9.90
C THR A 343 17.41 -16.10 -9.31
N GLY A 344 16.27 -16.66 -8.93
CA GLY A 344 15.10 -15.90 -8.45
C GLY A 344 14.49 -14.96 -9.49
N MET A 345 14.75 -15.15 -10.78
CA MET A 345 14.14 -14.35 -11.86
C MET A 345 12.61 -14.46 -11.84
N ARG A 346 11.95 -13.43 -12.35
CA ARG A 346 10.50 -13.53 -12.63
C ARG A 346 10.29 -14.47 -13.80
N LEU A 347 9.15 -15.14 -13.84
CA LEU A 347 8.84 -16.09 -14.91
C LEU A 347 8.93 -15.47 -16.31
N ASP A 348 8.46 -14.23 -16.49
CA ASP A 348 8.59 -13.52 -17.76
C ASP A 348 10.05 -13.22 -18.11
N GLU A 349 10.86 -12.80 -17.12
CA GLU A 349 12.29 -12.54 -17.31
C GLU A 349 13.00 -13.81 -17.78
N ALA A 350 12.74 -14.95 -17.12
CA ALA A 350 13.35 -16.22 -17.46
C ALA A 350 12.87 -16.77 -18.81
N ALA A 351 11.54 -16.72 -19.06
CA ALA A 351 10.94 -17.25 -20.30
C ALA A 351 11.31 -16.45 -21.56
N LEU A 352 11.72 -15.19 -21.40
CA LEU A 352 12.13 -14.30 -22.50
C LEU A 352 13.66 -14.15 -22.62
N LEU A 353 14.44 -14.93 -21.85
CA LEU A 353 15.90 -14.88 -21.96
C LEU A 353 16.37 -15.09 -23.41
N ASP A 354 17.33 -14.27 -23.78
CA ASP A 354 17.99 -14.30 -25.09
C ASP A 354 19.50 -14.44 -24.90
N TRP A 355 20.17 -15.18 -25.77
CA TRP A 355 21.62 -15.42 -25.70
C TRP A 355 22.42 -14.11 -25.80
N SER A 356 21.88 -13.05 -26.40
CA SER A 356 22.53 -11.73 -26.42
C SER A 356 22.70 -11.14 -25.02
N GLN A 357 21.86 -11.55 -24.06
CA GLN A 357 21.92 -11.13 -22.66
C GLN A 357 22.97 -11.90 -21.84
N PHE A 358 23.38 -13.08 -22.31
CA PHE A 358 24.41 -13.90 -21.66
C PHE A 358 25.78 -13.24 -21.78
N LYS A 359 26.43 -12.99 -20.65
CA LYS A 359 27.74 -12.36 -20.55
C LYS A 359 28.66 -13.16 -19.65
N ILE A 360 29.94 -12.99 -19.90
CA ILE A 360 31.00 -13.46 -19.01
C ILE A 360 31.88 -12.24 -18.70
N ASP A 361 32.11 -11.95 -17.44
CA ASP A 361 32.97 -10.85 -17.03
C ASP A 361 34.47 -11.22 -17.23
N ARG A 362 35.37 -10.26 -16.98
CA ARG A 362 36.82 -10.46 -17.07
C ARG A 362 37.37 -11.48 -16.09
N ASN A 363 36.62 -11.88 -15.07
CA ASN A 363 36.99 -12.87 -14.06
C ASN A 363 36.39 -14.27 -14.36
N GLY A 364 35.65 -14.41 -15.49
CA GLY A 364 35.00 -15.65 -15.88
C GLY A 364 33.63 -15.85 -15.25
N LEU A 365 33.07 -14.85 -14.53
CA LEU A 365 31.74 -14.92 -13.89
C LEU A 365 30.64 -14.83 -14.94
N ARG A 366 29.78 -15.82 -14.95
CA ARG A 366 28.61 -15.87 -15.85
C ARG A 366 27.43 -15.11 -15.32
N TYR A 367 26.76 -14.33 -16.16
CA TYR A 367 25.54 -13.59 -15.77
C TYR A 367 24.65 -13.29 -16.98
N PHE A 368 23.38 -13.01 -16.71
CA PHE A 368 22.47 -12.40 -17.67
C PHE A 368 22.37 -10.90 -17.40
N ASP A 369 22.49 -10.10 -18.44
CA ASP A 369 22.24 -8.66 -18.39
C ASP A 369 20.85 -8.36 -18.92
N LEU A 370 19.89 -8.18 -18.00
CA LEU A 370 18.49 -7.94 -18.35
C LEU A 370 18.24 -6.53 -18.89
N SER A 371 19.23 -5.63 -18.83
CA SER A 371 19.13 -4.31 -19.46
C SER A 371 19.17 -4.38 -20.99
N LEU A 372 19.69 -5.47 -21.54
CA LEU A 372 19.84 -5.69 -22.99
C LEU A 372 18.63 -6.36 -23.65
N GLY A 373 17.61 -6.74 -22.88
CA GLY A 373 16.45 -7.48 -23.39
C GLY A 373 15.13 -6.77 -23.21
N ALA A 374 14.04 -7.52 -23.47
CA ALA A 374 12.69 -7.04 -23.20
C ALA A 374 12.48 -6.83 -21.70
N ILE A 375 12.16 -5.61 -21.30
CA ILE A 375 11.90 -5.24 -19.90
C ILE A 375 10.40 -5.44 -19.63
N VAL A 376 10.09 -6.35 -18.74
CA VAL A 376 8.75 -6.95 -18.66
C VAL A 376 7.81 -6.28 -17.67
N LYS A 377 8.29 -5.62 -16.61
CA LYS A 377 7.39 -5.14 -15.55
C LYS A 377 7.67 -3.73 -15.04
N ASN A 378 8.90 -3.38 -14.83
CA ASN A 378 9.27 -2.08 -14.27
C ASN A 378 10.70 -1.77 -14.72
N ASP A 379 10.83 -0.89 -15.67
CA ASP A 379 12.09 -0.56 -16.34
C ASP A 379 13.25 -0.29 -15.38
N LYS A 380 12.93 0.39 -14.28
CA LYS A 380 13.96 0.82 -13.33
C LYS A 380 14.57 -0.31 -12.48
N PHE A 381 13.78 -1.36 -12.16
CA PHE A 381 14.22 -2.45 -11.28
C PHE A 381 14.34 -3.80 -12.00
N SER A 382 13.81 -3.91 -13.19
CA SER A 382 13.96 -5.09 -14.03
C SER A 382 15.26 -5.07 -14.82
N ALA A 383 15.78 -3.89 -15.16
CA ALA A 383 17.07 -3.70 -15.81
C ALA A 383 18.21 -3.93 -14.79
N ARG A 384 18.64 -5.16 -14.64
CA ARG A 384 19.70 -5.57 -13.71
C ARG A 384 20.53 -6.71 -14.25
N THR A 385 21.71 -6.92 -13.67
CA THR A 385 22.50 -8.14 -13.87
C THR A 385 21.94 -9.26 -12.99
N VAL A 386 21.93 -10.49 -13.49
CA VAL A 386 21.54 -11.70 -12.77
C VAL A 386 22.69 -12.71 -12.83
N ALA A 387 23.34 -12.92 -11.69
CA ALA A 387 24.44 -13.87 -11.61
C ALA A 387 23.95 -15.31 -11.85
N ILE A 388 24.72 -16.09 -12.56
CA ILE A 388 24.45 -17.50 -12.87
C ILE A 388 25.32 -18.34 -11.95
N PRO A 389 24.75 -19.07 -10.97
CA PRO A 389 25.55 -19.88 -10.06
C PRO A 389 26.16 -21.07 -10.78
N ASP A 390 27.26 -21.63 -10.23
CA ASP A 390 27.99 -22.73 -10.82
C ASP A 390 27.18 -24.03 -10.96
N CYS A 391 26.23 -24.23 -10.04
CA CYS A 391 25.31 -25.38 -10.06
C CYS A 391 24.29 -25.33 -11.21
N LEU A 392 24.15 -24.18 -11.89
CA LEU A 392 23.21 -24.06 -13.03
C LEU A 392 23.95 -24.42 -14.34
N ALA A 393 23.64 -25.62 -14.85
CA ALA A 393 24.08 -26.02 -16.18
C ALA A 393 23.21 -25.29 -17.24
N LEU A 394 23.85 -24.57 -18.14
CA LEU A 394 23.22 -24.00 -19.34
C LEU A 394 23.62 -24.83 -20.57
N PRO A 395 22.72 -24.93 -21.58
CA PRO A 395 23.12 -25.52 -22.86
C PRO A 395 24.22 -24.69 -23.51
N SER A 396 24.86 -25.25 -24.52
CA SER A 396 25.84 -24.53 -25.35
C SER A 396 25.20 -23.22 -25.85
N LYS A 397 26.04 -22.16 -25.83
CA LYS A 397 25.56 -20.83 -26.28
C LYS A 397 25.07 -20.91 -27.72
N GLY A 398 23.81 -20.50 -27.91
CA GLY A 398 23.15 -20.39 -29.22
C GLY A 398 22.93 -18.94 -29.65
N GLU A 399 22.02 -18.75 -30.55
CA GLU A 399 21.55 -17.46 -31.04
C GLU A 399 20.05 -17.30 -30.74
N GLY A 400 19.58 -16.06 -30.49
CA GLY A 400 18.21 -15.77 -30.23
C GLY A 400 17.76 -16.18 -28.81
N ARG A 401 16.48 -16.54 -28.70
CA ARG A 401 15.87 -16.86 -27.41
C ARG A 401 16.34 -18.22 -26.86
N LEU A 402 16.46 -18.27 -25.55
CA LEU A 402 16.79 -19.52 -24.84
C LEU A 402 15.59 -20.50 -24.82
N PHE A 403 14.36 -19.98 -24.91
CA PHE A 403 13.10 -20.75 -24.88
C PHE A 403 12.15 -20.30 -25.99
N ASP A 404 11.45 -21.25 -26.61
CA ASP A 404 10.49 -21.01 -27.70
C ASP A 404 9.04 -20.76 -27.22
N TYR A 405 8.85 -20.30 -25.98
CA TYR A 405 7.51 -19.98 -25.51
C TYR A 405 6.91 -18.82 -26.33
N PRO A 406 5.63 -18.92 -26.74
CA PRO A 406 4.95 -17.83 -27.44
C PRO A 406 4.97 -16.54 -26.63
N VAL A 407 4.91 -15.40 -27.32
CA VAL A 407 4.83 -14.05 -26.74
C VAL A 407 3.46 -13.49 -27.01
N ASP A 408 2.80 -12.93 -26.01
CA ASP A 408 1.50 -12.28 -26.16
C ASP A 408 1.64 -10.85 -26.75
N ALA A 409 0.50 -10.21 -26.99
CA ALA A 409 0.44 -8.86 -27.56
C ALA A 409 1.06 -7.77 -26.66
N ASP A 410 1.25 -8.07 -25.37
CA ASP A 410 1.91 -7.19 -24.40
C ASP A 410 3.42 -7.48 -24.27
N GLY A 411 3.98 -8.34 -25.13
CA GLY A 411 5.39 -8.73 -25.09
C GLY A 411 5.75 -9.73 -23.99
N LYS A 412 4.75 -10.46 -23.41
CA LYS A 412 4.94 -11.36 -22.26
C LYS A 412 4.83 -12.83 -22.67
N SER A 413 5.59 -13.66 -21.99
CA SER A 413 5.62 -15.11 -22.19
C SER A 413 5.16 -15.91 -20.98
N SER A 414 5.02 -15.27 -19.80
CA SER A 414 4.72 -15.95 -18.52
C SER A 414 3.46 -16.79 -18.54
N LYS A 415 2.44 -16.40 -19.30
CA LYS A 415 1.19 -17.18 -19.45
C LYS A 415 1.45 -18.54 -20.07
N PHE A 416 2.30 -18.60 -21.10
CA PHE A 416 2.61 -19.84 -21.84
C PHE A 416 3.59 -20.69 -21.05
N ALA A 417 4.66 -20.09 -20.54
CA ALA A 417 5.64 -20.77 -19.70
C ALA A 417 4.98 -21.34 -18.42
N SER A 418 4.12 -20.55 -17.74
CA SER A 418 3.39 -21.04 -16.58
C SER A 418 2.49 -22.23 -16.91
N ARG A 419 1.79 -22.20 -18.05
CA ARG A 419 0.94 -23.30 -18.47
C ARG A 419 1.75 -24.57 -18.72
N ALA A 420 2.92 -24.45 -19.34
CA ALA A 420 3.81 -25.57 -19.64
C ALA A 420 4.28 -26.30 -18.38
N VAL A 421 4.67 -25.54 -17.32
CA VAL A 421 5.21 -26.15 -16.10
C VAL A 421 4.22 -26.32 -14.94
N SER A 422 3.00 -25.77 -15.03
CA SER A 422 2.00 -25.82 -13.95
C SER A 422 1.59 -27.24 -13.55
N GLN A 423 1.66 -28.21 -14.47
CA GLN A 423 1.35 -29.61 -14.20
C GLN A 423 2.28 -30.22 -13.15
N TYR A 424 3.55 -29.83 -13.14
CA TYR A 424 4.52 -30.35 -12.16
C TYR A 424 4.24 -29.83 -10.76
N PHE A 425 3.84 -28.56 -10.63
CA PHE A 425 3.43 -28.01 -9.33
C PHE A 425 2.16 -28.66 -8.81
N ARG A 426 1.22 -29.04 -9.69
CA ARG A 426 0.02 -29.80 -9.28
C ARG A 426 0.39 -31.21 -8.82
N ALA A 427 1.33 -31.86 -9.50
CA ALA A 427 1.75 -33.22 -9.18
C ALA A 427 2.47 -33.37 -7.81
N ILE A 428 3.06 -32.27 -7.30
CA ILE A 428 3.78 -32.30 -6.01
C ILE A 428 2.94 -31.77 -4.84
N ARG A 429 1.68 -31.39 -5.06
CA ARG A 429 0.77 -30.97 -3.97
C ARG A 429 0.46 -32.13 -3.06
N TYR A 430 0.42 -31.87 -1.76
CA TYR A 430 -0.01 -32.87 -0.78
C TYR A 430 -1.52 -32.85 -0.57
N ASP A 431 -2.12 -31.66 -0.63
CA ASP A 431 -3.55 -31.42 -0.46
C ASP A 431 -3.99 -30.11 -1.16
N GLU A 432 -5.26 -29.77 -1.03
CA GLU A 432 -5.83 -28.55 -1.63
C GLU A 432 -5.24 -27.26 -1.06
N SER A 433 -4.70 -27.27 0.16
CA SER A 433 -4.06 -26.10 0.76
C SER A 433 -2.78 -25.67 0.03
N ASP A 434 -2.20 -26.56 -0.76
CA ASP A 434 -1.02 -26.33 -1.59
C ASP A 434 -1.31 -25.60 -2.92
N ASP A 435 -2.52 -25.07 -3.12
CA ASP A 435 -2.93 -24.33 -4.32
C ASP A 435 -2.05 -23.10 -4.58
N ARG A 436 -1.41 -22.58 -3.52
CA ARG A 436 -0.53 -21.40 -3.55
C ARG A 436 0.93 -21.69 -3.88
N LYS A 437 1.25 -22.96 -4.16
CA LYS A 437 2.58 -23.39 -4.60
C LYS A 437 2.62 -23.45 -6.12
N VAL A 438 3.32 -22.48 -6.72
CA VAL A 438 3.37 -22.23 -8.18
C VAL A 438 4.79 -21.82 -8.59
N CYS A 439 5.02 -21.56 -9.86
CA CYS A 439 6.35 -21.09 -10.36
C CYS A 439 6.95 -19.95 -9.54
N HIS A 440 6.12 -18.99 -9.09
CA HIS A 440 6.59 -17.87 -8.28
C HIS A 440 7.11 -18.30 -6.89
N SER A 441 6.69 -19.48 -6.42
CA SER A 441 7.18 -20.08 -5.17
C SER A 441 8.67 -20.37 -5.18
N LEU A 442 9.24 -20.72 -6.35
CA LEU A 442 10.69 -20.96 -6.50
C LEU A 442 11.50 -19.71 -6.15
N ARG A 443 11.00 -18.53 -6.52
CA ARG A 443 11.64 -17.27 -6.14
C ARG A 443 11.54 -17.02 -4.63
N HIS A 444 10.42 -17.39 -3.97
CA HIS A 444 10.32 -17.35 -2.52
C HIS A 444 11.25 -18.36 -1.85
N ASN A 445 11.42 -19.55 -2.45
CA ASN A 445 12.40 -20.53 -1.98
C ASN A 445 13.81 -19.94 -1.99
N LEU A 446 14.25 -19.36 -3.12
CA LEU A 446 15.59 -18.75 -3.19
C LEU A 446 15.75 -17.62 -2.15
N ALA A 447 14.78 -16.72 -2.03
CA ALA A 447 14.82 -15.66 -1.03
C ALA A 447 14.95 -16.21 0.40
N GLY A 448 14.21 -17.28 0.72
CA GLY A 448 14.31 -17.95 2.02
C GLY A 448 15.65 -18.63 2.23
N LEU A 449 16.20 -19.28 1.19
CA LEU A 449 17.52 -19.92 1.25
C LEU A 449 18.64 -18.89 1.47
N ILE A 450 18.58 -17.75 0.78
CA ILE A 450 19.54 -16.64 0.98
C ILE A 450 19.40 -16.07 2.41
N ALA A 451 18.18 -15.89 2.90
CA ALA A 451 17.93 -15.36 4.25
C ALA A 451 18.49 -16.26 5.36
N ASN A 452 18.63 -17.56 5.08
CA ASN A 452 19.19 -18.55 6.01
C ASN A 452 20.71 -18.75 5.87
N LEU A 453 21.39 -17.98 5.02
CA LEU A 453 22.86 -18.03 4.95
C LEU A 453 23.46 -17.41 6.22
N THR A 454 24.46 -18.09 6.82
CA THR A 454 25.03 -17.69 8.11
C THR A 454 26.37 -17.02 7.99
N ASP A 455 27.35 -17.44 7.29
CA ASP A 455 28.71 -16.92 7.33
C ASP A 455 29.22 -16.38 5.97
N PRO A 456 29.23 -15.05 5.81
CA PRO A 456 28.52 -13.99 6.54
C PRO A 456 27.05 -13.92 6.15
N VAL A 457 26.17 -13.38 7.04
CA VAL A 457 24.78 -13.11 6.69
C VAL A 457 24.73 -12.02 5.62
N PRO A 458 24.11 -12.27 4.45
CA PRO A 458 24.00 -11.23 3.43
C PRO A 458 23.12 -10.07 3.93
N PRO A 459 23.49 -8.80 3.68
CA PRO A 459 22.61 -7.67 3.94
C PRO A 459 21.27 -7.85 3.21
N SER A 460 20.17 -7.45 3.86
CA SER A 460 18.81 -7.55 3.27
C SER A 460 18.70 -6.86 1.91
N GLU A 461 19.44 -5.76 1.73
CA GLU A 461 19.52 -5.03 0.47
C GLU A 461 20.12 -5.88 -0.66
N HIS A 462 21.11 -6.72 -0.37
CA HIS A 462 21.70 -7.62 -1.35
C HIS A 462 20.71 -8.71 -1.79
N MET A 463 19.85 -9.19 -0.90
CA MET A 463 18.76 -10.12 -1.26
C MET A 463 17.80 -9.50 -2.28
N ASP A 464 17.43 -8.24 -2.07
CA ASP A 464 16.55 -7.51 -2.99
C ASP A 464 17.19 -7.35 -4.37
N TRP A 465 18.49 -7.06 -4.42
CA TRP A 465 19.23 -6.98 -5.68
C TRP A 465 19.37 -8.32 -6.41
N VAL A 466 19.63 -9.40 -5.69
CA VAL A 466 19.69 -10.77 -6.28
C VAL A 466 18.32 -11.13 -6.85
N THR A 467 17.28 -10.99 -6.07
CA THR A 467 15.92 -11.38 -6.50
C THR A 467 15.24 -10.34 -7.38
N GLY A 468 15.72 -9.07 -7.44
CA GLY A 468 15.06 -7.98 -8.16
C GLY A 468 13.70 -7.64 -7.55
N HIS A 469 13.56 -7.67 -6.23
CA HIS A 469 12.45 -7.05 -5.53
C HIS A 469 12.68 -5.54 -5.54
N GLY A 470 11.68 -4.79 -6.02
CA GLY A 470 11.78 -3.32 -6.05
C GLY A 470 11.82 -2.79 -4.63
N MET A 471 12.74 -1.88 -4.40
CA MET A 471 12.94 -1.20 -3.13
C MET A 471 11.86 -0.13 -2.85
N GLU A 472 10.75 -0.15 -3.59
CA GLU A 472 9.60 0.71 -3.36
C GLU A 472 8.87 0.27 -2.09
N GLY A 473 9.10 1.00 -1.00
CA GLY A 473 8.32 0.86 0.24
C GLY A 473 9.06 0.39 1.48
N THR A 474 10.33 0.02 1.42
CA THR A 474 11.11 -0.19 2.64
C THR A 474 11.54 1.16 3.22
N LYS A 475 10.93 1.55 4.33
CA LYS A 475 11.17 2.80 5.06
C LYS A 475 12.62 2.97 5.61
N THR A 476 13.53 2.05 5.28
CA THR A 476 14.88 1.95 5.85
C THR A 476 16.01 2.37 4.91
N GLN A 477 15.70 2.70 3.66
CA GLN A 477 16.75 3.14 2.74
C GLN A 477 17.02 4.63 2.84
N SER A 478 18.33 4.96 3.00
CA SER A 478 18.80 6.33 2.87
C SER A 478 18.42 6.88 1.49
N GLU A 479 18.07 8.16 1.40
CA GLU A 479 17.77 8.84 0.12
C GLU A 479 18.92 8.69 -0.90
N ARG A 480 20.15 8.49 -0.43
CA ARG A 480 21.33 8.23 -1.29
C ARG A 480 21.17 6.96 -2.11
N THR A 481 20.70 5.85 -1.52
CA THR A 481 20.49 4.58 -2.23
C THR A 481 19.36 4.70 -3.26
N LYS A 482 18.37 5.55 -2.99
CA LYS A 482 17.29 5.84 -3.95
C LYS A 482 17.76 6.67 -5.16
N THR A 483 18.71 7.57 -4.95
CA THR A 483 19.20 8.50 -5.97
C THR A 483 20.28 7.88 -6.85
N TYR A 484 21.13 7.03 -6.29
CA TYR A 484 22.25 6.38 -6.99
C TYR A 484 21.97 4.92 -7.36
N GLY A 485 20.70 4.52 -7.50
CA GLY A 485 20.24 3.15 -7.74
C GLY A 485 20.94 2.44 -8.92
N GLN A 486 22.25 2.33 -8.85
CA GLN A 486 23.04 1.44 -9.69
C GLN A 486 22.89 0.03 -9.13
N ASP A 487 22.79 -0.94 -10.02
CA ASP A 487 22.84 -2.35 -9.70
C ASP A 487 24.13 -2.66 -8.90
N ILE A 488 24.06 -3.56 -7.94
CA ILE A 488 25.28 -4.00 -7.24
C ILE A 488 26.16 -4.84 -8.17
N ASP A 489 27.45 -4.89 -7.86
CA ASP A 489 28.42 -5.66 -8.62
C ASP A 489 27.95 -7.13 -8.77
N VAL A 490 28.00 -7.65 -9.98
CA VAL A 490 27.64 -9.03 -10.32
C VAL A 490 28.39 -10.05 -9.48
N ARG A 491 29.63 -9.73 -9.07
CA ARG A 491 30.44 -10.56 -8.19
C ARG A 491 29.78 -10.77 -6.82
N LEU A 492 29.26 -9.72 -6.22
CA LEU A 492 28.56 -9.84 -4.94
C LEU A 492 27.32 -10.74 -5.06
N LYS A 493 26.58 -10.62 -6.16
CA LYS A 493 25.44 -11.49 -6.44
C LYS A 493 25.88 -12.94 -6.64
N TYR A 494 26.96 -13.14 -7.39
CA TYR A 494 27.53 -14.45 -7.65
C TYR A 494 27.99 -15.14 -6.35
N ASP A 495 28.70 -14.43 -5.48
CA ASP A 495 29.13 -14.94 -4.19
C ASP A 495 27.94 -15.37 -3.32
N ILE A 496 26.83 -14.61 -3.34
CA ILE A 496 25.63 -14.94 -2.59
C ILE A 496 24.95 -16.19 -3.16
N VAL A 497 24.67 -16.23 -4.47
CA VAL A 497 23.91 -17.35 -5.07
C VAL A 497 24.70 -18.66 -5.05
N ASN A 498 26.03 -18.65 -5.12
CA ASN A 498 26.85 -19.85 -5.04
C ASN A 498 26.95 -20.45 -3.62
N ARG A 499 26.67 -19.68 -2.60
CA ARG A 499 26.57 -20.19 -1.22
C ARG A 499 25.26 -20.96 -0.97
N VAL A 500 24.25 -20.71 -1.80
CA VAL A 500 22.97 -21.43 -1.70
C VAL A 500 23.14 -22.86 -2.25
N LYS A 501 22.75 -23.85 -1.44
CA LYS A 501 22.80 -25.25 -1.85
C LYS A 501 21.47 -25.66 -2.49
N HIS A 502 21.57 -26.34 -3.62
CA HIS A 502 20.43 -26.86 -4.40
C HIS A 502 20.55 -28.38 -4.59
N PRO A 503 20.41 -29.20 -3.51
CA PRO A 503 20.65 -30.65 -3.57
C PRO A 503 19.72 -31.37 -4.56
N TRP A 504 18.55 -30.80 -4.84
CA TRP A 504 17.59 -31.33 -5.81
C TRP A 504 17.99 -31.16 -7.27
N LEU A 505 19.00 -30.33 -7.59
CA LEU A 505 19.51 -30.20 -8.97
C LEU A 505 20.53 -31.29 -9.36
N ASN A 506 21.12 -31.98 -8.40
CA ASN A 506 22.17 -32.97 -8.63
C ASN A 506 21.59 -34.39 -8.71
N SER A 507 20.27 -34.55 -8.75
CA SER A 507 19.57 -35.86 -8.75
C SER A 507 19.39 -36.44 -10.18
N THR A 508 20.08 -35.87 -11.19
CA THR A 508 20.00 -36.35 -12.58
C THR A 508 21.35 -36.83 -13.07
#